data_f025e63620cc7d00b6e28a41cd7d97d0
#
_entry.id   f025e63620cc7d00b6e28a41cd7d97d0
#
_cell.length_a   1.000
_cell.length_b   1.000
_cell.length_c   1.000
_cell.angle_alpha   90.00
_cell.angle_beta   90.00
_cell.angle_gamma   90.00
#
_symmetry.space_group_name_H-M   'P 1'
#
loop_
_entity.id
_entity.type
_entity.pdbx_description
1 polymer ?
#
loop_
_entity_poly.entity_id
_entity_poly.type
_entity_poly.pdbx_seq_one_letter_code
_entity_poly.pdbx_strand_id
1 'polypeptide(L)'
;MTFDTDYQSGQIAFERGDYRQAVSSLLAAVAQVQPNTRIGGEVQVWLVTAFEAAGQIPEAKALCQKLSNHPDLETRQASKRLLYIMQAPELTRREEWLTKIPDLSHLEGGDDKFGVNSTSAPSPHQPRSIDEKYAPVDLSQVNTQDNNFIAIALLVTISTLCGLWAIAR
;
A
#
# COMPACT_ATOMS: atom_id res chain seq x y z
N MET A 1 24.74 8.30 21.04
CA MET A 1 23.57 7.59 20.51
C MET A 1 24.09 6.49 19.63
N THR A 2 23.45 5.32 19.62
CA THR A 2 23.88 4.19 18.77
C THR A 2 23.06 4.17 17.49
N PHE A 3 23.62 3.62 16.41
CA PHE A 3 22.94 3.47 15.12
C PHE A 3 21.49 3.00 15.26
N ASP A 4 21.28 1.92 16.04
CA ASP A 4 19.94 1.32 16.21
C ASP A 4 18.94 2.30 16.85
N THR A 5 19.39 3.11 17.82
CA THR A 5 18.51 4.10 18.47
C THR A 5 18.12 5.23 17.50
N ASP A 6 19.05 5.71 16.70
CA ASP A 6 18.78 6.77 15.73
C ASP A 6 17.91 6.26 14.57
N TYR A 7 18.17 5.05 14.12
CA TYR A 7 17.36 4.42 13.08
C TYR A 7 15.91 4.17 13.52
N GLN A 8 15.71 3.55 14.69
CA GLN A 8 14.38 3.31 15.25
C GLN A 8 13.65 4.62 15.56
N SER A 9 14.35 5.62 16.10
CA SER A 9 13.77 6.93 16.35
C SER A 9 13.29 7.60 15.05
N GLY A 10 14.06 7.45 13.97
CA GLY A 10 13.67 7.92 12.65
C GLY A 10 12.40 7.26 12.10
N GLN A 11 12.29 5.94 12.24
CA GLN A 11 11.10 5.18 11.83
C GLN A 11 9.87 5.57 12.65
N ILE A 12 10.00 5.63 13.98
CA ILE A 12 8.90 6.03 14.89
C ILE A 12 8.44 7.46 14.59
N ALA A 13 9.37 8.39 14.35
CA ALA A 13 9.04 9.76 14.00
C ALA A 13 8.29 9.83 12.65
N PHE A 14 8.71 9.03 11.67
CA PHE A 14 8.05 8.91 10.37
C PHE A 14 6.61 8.39 10.50
N GLU A 15 6.39 7.32 11.27
CA GLU A 15 5.07 6.75 11.54
C GLU A 15 4.12 7.73 12.26
N ARG A 16 4.68 8.60 13.10
CA ARG A 16 3.92 9.66 13.78
C ARG A 16 3.60 10.87 12.89
N GLY A 17 4.20 10.95 11.71
CA GLY A 17 4.07 12.10 10.82
C GLY A 17 5.05 13.24 11.10
N ASP A 18 5.99 13.06 12.04
CA ASP A 18 7.02 14.05 12.37
C ASP A 18 8.20 13.95 11.39
N TYR A 19 7.93 14.22 10.12
CA TYR A 19 8.87 13.97 9.02
C TYR A 19 10.19 14.75 9.16
N ARG A 20 10.16 15.94 9.73
CA ARG A 20 11.39 16.72 9.98
C ARG A 20 12.30 16.05 11.00
N GLN A 21 11.70 15.49 12.05
CA GLN A 21 12.45 14.74 13.06
C GLN A 21 12.93 13.40 12.48
N ALA A 22 12.10 12.73 11.68
CA ALA A 22 12.49 11.52 10.98
C ALA A 22 13.72 11.75 10.10
N VAL A 23 13.74 12.81 9.30
CA VAL A 23 14.91 13.19 8.48
C VAL A 23 16.15 13.40 9.34
N SER A 24 16.06 14.14 10.44
CA SER A 24 17.21 14.41 11.31
C SER A 24 17.77 13.15 11.95
N SER A 25 16.90 12.25 12.44
CA SER A 25 17.31 10.99 13.06
C SER A 25 17.91 10.02 12.02
N LEU A 26 17.31 9.93 10.84
CA LEU A 26 17.82 9.07 9.77
C LEU A 26 19.14 9.57 9.19
N LEU A 27 19.36 10.90 9.11
CA LEU A 27 20.66 11.46 8.76
C LEU A 27 21.75 11.10 9.77
N ALA A 28 21.42 11.13 11.08
CA ALA A 28 22.34 10.71 12.11
C ALA A 28 22.65 9.20 12.00
N ALA A 29 21.65 8.37 11.69
CA ALA A 29 21.84 6.94 11.45
C ALA A 29 22.71 6.65 10.21
N VAL A 30 22.48 7.36 9.09
CA VAL A 30 23.30 7.24 7.86
C VAL A 30 24.76 7.57 8.11
N ALA A 31 25.06 8.55 8.96
CA ALA A 31 26.42 8.95 9.29
C ALA A 31 27.21 7.86 10.06
N GLN A 32 26.52 6.90 10.69
CA GLN A 32 27.12 5.83 11.51
C GLN A 32 27.31 4.52 10.75
N VAL A 33 26.78 4.37 9.53
CA VAL A 33 26.88 3.16 8.72
C VAL A 33 27.65 3.40 7.43
N GLN A 34 28.24 2.33 6.92
CA GLN A 34 28.87 2.39 5.60
C GLN A 34 27.79 2.46 4.51
N PRO A 35 27.81 3.47 3.64
CA PRO A 35 26.73 3.73 2.68
C PRO A 35 26.52 2.64 1.65
N ASN A 36 27.58 1.87 1.31
CA ASN A 36 27.54 0.84 0.28
C ASN A 36 27.16 -0.55 0.79
N THR A 37 26.81 -0.68 2.07
CA THR A 37 26.34 -1.93 2.65
C THR A 37 24.82 -2.06 2.49
N ARG A 38 24.28 -3.27 2.61
CA ARG A 38 22.84 -3.51 2.58
C ARG A 38 22.11 -2.67 3.62
N ILE A 39 22.60 -2.64 4.88
CA ILE A 39 22.00 -1.83 5.95
C ILE A 39 22.09 -0.33 5.63
N GLY A 40 23.26 0.12 5.14
CA GLY A 40 23.43 1.51 4.73
C GLY A 40 22.49 1.90 3.58
N GLY A 41 22.24 0.99 2.64
CA GLY A 41 21.28 1.18 1.56
C GLY A 41 19.85 1.29 2.08
N GLU A 42 19.45 0.39 2.99
CA GLU A 42 18.12 0.39 3.60
C GLU A 42 17.82 1.70 4.34
N VAL A 43 18.74 2.17 5.19
CA VAL A 43 18.58 3.45 5.91
C VAL A 43 18.49 4.63 4.95
N GLN A 44 19.28 4.63 3.86
CA GLN A 44 19.20 5.67 2.85
C GLN A 44 17.87 5.65 2.08
N VAL A 45 17.29 4.49 1.83
CA VAL A 45 15.92 4.39 1.24
C VAL A 45 14.88 4.97 2.19
N TRP A 46 14.96 4.67 3.51
CA TRP A 46 14.11 5.32 4.51
C TRP A 46 14.28 6.84 4.53
N LEU A 47 15.51 7.31 4.39
CA LEU A 47 15.79 8.75 4.33
C LEU A 47 15.16 9.40 3.08
N VAL A 48 15.16 8.72 1.94
CA VAL A 48 14.46 9.20 0.73
C VAL A 48 12.97 9.37 0.99
N THR A 49 12.32 8.38 1.59
CA THR A 49 10.88 8.46 1.90
C THR A 49 10.57 9.55 2.92
N ALA A 50 11.48 9.77 3.89
CA ALA A 50 11.34 10.86 4.86
C ALA A 50 11.49 12.24 4.20
N PHE A 51 12.44 12.41 3.27
CA PHE A 51 12.58 13.65 2.48
C PHE A 51 11.33 13.92 1.64
N GLU A 52 10.80 12.90 0.96
CA GLU A 52 9.57 13.02 0.16
C GLU A 52 8.40 13.48 1.03
N ALA A 53 8.17 12.81 2.16
CA ALA A 53 7.11 13.15 3.10
C ALA A 53 7.27 14.52 3.76
N ALA A 54 8.52 14.98 3.96
CA ALA A 54 8.84 16.31 4.45
C ALA A 54 8.71 17.43 3.37
N GLY A 55 8.38 17.05 2.12
CA GLY A 55 8.30 17.98 0.98
C GLY A 55 9.65 18.37 0.38
N GLN A 56 10.75 17.74 0.80
CA GLN A 56 12.09 17.96 0.28
C GLN A 56 12.36 17.11 -0.97
N ILE A 57 11.56 17.35 -2.00
CA ILE A 57 11.56 16.54 -3.24
C ILE A 57 12.91 16.58 -3.98
N PRO A 58 13.63 17.75 -4.09
CA PRO A 58 14.93 17.79 -4.75
C PRO A 58 15.96 16.88 -4.08
N GLU A 59 16.03 16.89 -2.74
CA GLU A 59 16.96 16.09 -1.95
C GLU A 59 16.64 14.59 -2.10
N ALA A 60 15.35 14.24 -2.04
CA ALA A 60 14.87 12.88 -2.27
C ALA A 60 15.30 12.38 -3.66
N LYS A 61 15.07 13.15 -4.71
CA LYS A 61 15.46 12.80 -6.08
C LYS A 61 16.96 12.63 -6.23
N ALA A 62 17.75 13.55 -5.68
CA ALA A 62 19.21 13.48 -5.74
C ALA A 62 19.75 12.22 -5.04
N LEU A 63 19.21 11.88 -3.87
CA LEU A 63 19.59 10.66 -3.14
C LEU A 63 19.17 9.40 -3.91
N CYS A 64 17.97 9.34 -4.48
CA CYS A 64 17.51 8.25 -5.32
C CYS A 64 18.41 8.02 -6.55
N GLN A 65 18.82 9.08 -7.23
CA GLN A 65 19.76 8.99 -8.35
C GLN A 65 21.10 8.36 -7.93
N LYS A 66 21.61 8.73 -6.78
CA LYS A 66 22.82 8.14 -6.20
C LYS A 66 22.63 6.65 -5.90
N LEU A 67 21.51 6.30 -5.26
CA LEU A 67 21.18 4.92 -4.88
C LEU A 67 20.83 4.02 -6.07
N SER A 68 20.48 4.57 -7.22
CA SER A 68 20.19 3.80 -8.43
C SER A 68 21.39 2.98 -8.93
N ASN A 69 22.60 3.31 -8.47
CA ASN A 69 23.85 2.60 -8.76
C ASN A 69 24.41 1.84 -7.54
N HIS A 70 23.58 1.67 -6.50
CA HIS A 70 24.01 0.98 -5.28
C HIS A 70 24.37 -0.49 -5.55
N PRO A 71 25.41 -1.06 -4.87
CA PRO A 71 25.83 -2.45 -5.06
C PRO A 71 24.74 -3.44 -4.66
N ASP A 72 23.99 -3.17 -3.61
CA ASP A 72 22.86 -3.99 -3.19
C ASP A 72 21.69 -3.88 -4.17
N LEU A 73 21.17 -5.04 -4.60
CA LEU A 73 20.12 -5.11 -5.62
C LEU A 73 18.79 -4.54 -5.12
N GLU A 74 18.43 -4.84 -3.88
CA GLU A 74 17.16 -4.42 -3.26
C GLU A 74 17.09 -2.90 -3.15
N THR A 75 18.14 -2.29 -2.60
CA THR A 75 18.31 -0.83 -2.51
C THR A 75 18.23 -0.18 -3.89
N ARG A 76 18.90 -0.76 -4.89
CA ARG A 76 18.91 -0.24 -6.27
C ARG A 76 17.52 -0.30 -6.92
N GLN A 77 16.78 -1.37 -6.71
CA GLN A 77 15.41 -1.50 -7.25
C GLN A 77 14.42 -0.56 -6.55
N ALA A 78 14.51 -0.47 -5.21
CA ALA A 78 13.67 0.44 -4.43
C ALA A 78 13.90 1.90 -4.85
N SER A 79 15.16 2.32 -4.98
CA SER A 79 15.49 3.70 -5.38
C SER A 79 15.01 4.04 -6.80
N LYS A 80 15.15 3.12 -7.77
CA LYS A 80 14.64 3.33 -9.13
C LYS A 80 13.11 3.47 -9.15
N ARG A 81 12.41 2.66 -8.36
CA ARG A 81 10.95 2.75 -8.23
C ARG A 81 10.52 4.09 -7.63
N LEU A 82 11.16 4.51 -6.54
CA LEU A 82 10.86 5.81 -5.91
C LEU A 82 11.15 6.97 -6.85
N LEU A 83 12.29 6.94 -7.56
CA LEU A 83 12.65 7.95 -8.53
C LEU A 83 11.61 8.07 -9.64
N TYR A 84 11.15 6.94 -10.17
CA TYR A 84 10.09 6.90 -11.18
C TYR A 84 8.78 7.54 -10.70
N ILE A 85 8.38 7.26 -9.45
CA ILE A 85 7.18 7.85 -8.84
C ILE A 85 7.34 9.37 -8.69
N MET A 86 8.48 9.83 -8.16
CA MET A 86 8.74 11.26 -7.95
C MET A 86 8.94 12.05 -9.24
N GLN A 87 9.25 11.39 -10.35
CA GLN A 87 9.36 12.01 -11.68
C GLN A 87 8.05 12.02 -12.46
N ALA A 88 7.01 11.36 -11.93
CA ALA A 88 5.71 11.34 -12.58
C ALA A 88 5.18 12.78 -12.78
N PRO A 89 4.64 13.10 -13.98
CA PRO A 89 4.08 14.41 -14.24
C PRO A 89 2.85 14.65 -13.37
N GLU A 90 2.75 15.85 -12.80
CA GLU A 90 1.54 16.26 -12.10
C GLU A 90 0.39 16.43 -13.09
N LEU A 91 -0.69 15.71 -12.83
CA LEU A 91 -1.89 15.80 -13.66
C LEU A 91 -2.65 17.09 -13.32
N THR A 92 -2.74 18.02 -14.26
CA THR A 92 -3.56 19.21 -14.11
C THR A 92 -5.03 18.81 -14.15
N ARG A 93 -5.74 19.04 -13.04
CA ARG A 93 -7.19 18.83 -12.99
C ARG A 93 -7.87 19.91 -13.83
N ARG A 94 -8.64 19.48 -14.81
CA ARG A 94 -9.50 20.41 -15.56
C ARG A 94 -10.67 20.83 -14.67
N GLU A 95 -11.00 22.12 -14.66
CA GLU A 95 -12.14 22.64 -13.90
C GLU A 95 -13.47 22.02 -14.32
N GLU A 96 -13.56 21.58 -15.58
CA GLU A 96 -14.72 20.86 -16.14
C GLU A 96 -15.02 19.53 -15.43
N TRP A 97 -14.00 18.91 -14.80
CA TRP A 97 -14.15 17.64 -14.06
C TRP A 97 -14.56 17.85 -12.61
N LEU A 98 -14.52 19.10 -12.14
CA LEU A 98 -14.92 19.45 -10.79
C LEU A 98 -16.42 19.70 -10.75
N THR A 99 -17.19 18.78 -10.20
CA THR A 99 -18.58 19.03 -9.89
C THR A 99 -18.64 20.10 -8.81
N LYS A 100 -19.21 21.27 -9.15
CA LYS A 100 -19.48 22.31 -8.15
C LYS A 100 -20.50 21.77 -7.16
N ILE A 101 -20.10 21.62 -5.91
CA ILE A 101 -21.03 21.28 -4.84
C ILE A 101 -21.92 22.52 -4.65
N PRO A 102 -23.24 22.41 -4.84
CA PRO A 102 -24.14 23.53 -4.59
C PRO A 102 -24.02 23.98 -3.14
N ASP A 103 -24.02 25.27 -2.92
CA ASP A 103 -24.08 25.79 -1.55
C ASP A 103 -25.45 25.51 -0.96
N LEU A 104 -25.51 24.62 0.01
CA LEU A 104 -26.71 24.20 0.71
C LEU A 104 -26.98 25.06 1.96
N SER A 105 -26.23 26.12 2.20
CA SER A 105 -26.39 26.98 3.38
C SER A 105 -27.75 27.66 3.46
N HIS A 106 -28.46 27.76 2.33
CA HIS A 106 -29.82 28.31 2.27
C HIS A 106 -30.93 27.30 2.57
N LEU A 107 -30.60 26.03 2.81
CA LEU A 107 -31.58 24.99 3.15
C LEU A 107 -31.85 24.87 4.66
N GLU A 108 -31.23 25.73 5.48
CA GLU A 108 -31.60 25.83 6.90
C GLU A 108 -33.00 26.43 7.06
N GLY A 109 -33.98 25.56 7.23
CA GLY A 109 -35.34 25.93 7.62
C GLY A 109 -36.46 25.66 6.62
N GLY A 110 -36.24 24.86 5.60
CA GLY A 110 -37.31 24.43 4.68
C GLY A 110 -38.07 23.23 5.23
N ASP A 111 -39.15 23.46 5.95
CA ASP A 111 -40.23 22.50 6.16
C ASP A 111 -40.48 21.66 4.91
N ASP A 112 -40.45 20.34 5.07
CA ASP A 112 -41.08 19.19 4.39
C ASP A 112 -41.80 19.37 3.03
N LYS A 113 -41.35 20.30 2.18
CA LYS A 113 -41.98 20.50 0.85
C LYS A 113 -41.05 20.18 -0.33
N PHE A 114 -40.07 19.37 -0.15
CA PHE A 114 -39.48 18.71 -1.29
C PHE A 114 -40.35 17.51 -1.71
N GLY A 115 -41.51 17.83 -2.23
CA GLY A 115 -42.19 16.96 -3.14
C GLY A 115 -41.27 16.75 -4.36
N VAL A 116 -40.53 15.69 -4.35
CA VAL A 116 -39.78 15.22 -5.51
C VAL A 116 -40.82 14.89 -6.58
N ASN A 117 -41.12 15.84 -7.44
CA ASN A 117 -41.76 15.57 -8.71
C ASN A 117 -40.75 14.87 -9.63
N SER A 118 -40.37 13.68 -9.28
CA SER A 118 -39.71 12.76 -10.21
C SER A 118 -40.75 12.16 -11.13
N THR A 119 -41.04 12.89 -12.22
CA THR A 119 -41.65 12.34 -13.42
C THR A 119 -40.59 11.55 -14.19
N SER A 120 -40.01 10.54 -13.61
CA SER A 120 -39.34 9.43 -14.27
C SER A 120 -39.88 8.16 -13.64
N ALA A 121 -40.35 7.26 -14.51
CA ALA A 121 -40.98 6.01 -14.16
C ALA A 121 -40.24 5.27 -13.04
N PRO A 122 -40.94 4.72 -12.06
CA PRO A 122 -40.27 4.00 -10.97
C PRO A 122 -39.68 2.72 -11.52
N SER A 123 -38.37 2.72 -11.67
CA SER A 123 -37.64 1.47 -11.63
C SER A 123 -37.78 0.96 -10.19
N PRO A 124 -38.27 -0.24 -9.93
CA PRO A 124 -38.45 -0.76 -8.59
C PRO A 124 -37.09 -1.17 -8.03
N HIS A 125 -36.23 -0.19 -7.71
CA HIS A 125 -35.15 -0.44 -6.80
C HIS A 125 -35.71 -0.29 -5.39
N GLN A 126 -36.28 -1.37 -4.88
CA GLN A 126 -36.46 -1.53 -3.45
C GLN A 126 -35.13 -1.22 -2.76
N PRO A 127 -35.10 -0.35 -1.71
CA PRO A 127 -33.90 -0.22 -0.91
C PRO A 127 -33.59 -1.61 -0.33
N ARG A 128 -32.54 -2.24 -0.81
CA ARG A 128 -32.03 -3.47 -0.21
C ARG A 128 -31.74 -3.15 1.25
N SER A 129 -32.44 -3.83 2.14
CA SER A 129 -32.17 -3.72 3.57
C SER A 129 -30.67 -4.05 3.81
N ILE A 130 -30.06 -3.37 4.75
CA ILE A 130 -28.64 -3.61 5.11
C ILE A 130 -28.43 -5.08 5.50
N ASP A 131 -29.47 -5.72 6.03
CA ASP A 131 -29.48 -7.13 6.41
C ASP A 131 -29.32 -8.10 5.20
N GLU A 132 -29.80 -7.70 4.00
CA GLU A 132 -29.62 -8.52 2.79
C GLU A 132 -28.18 -8.50 2.28
N LYS A 133 -27.42 -7.44 2.57
CA LYS A 133 -26.01 -7.34 2.21
C LYS A 133 -25.09 -8.23 3.08
N TYR A 134 -25.57 -8.58 4.27
CA TYR A 134 -24.87 -9.42 5.24
C TYR A 134 -25.58 -10.75 5.48
N ALA A 135 -26.54 -11.13 4.62
CA ALA A 135 -27.13 -12.46 4.68
C ALA A 135 -26.01 -13.50 4.57
N PRO A 136 -25.97 -14.51 5.45
CA PRO A 136 -24.95 -15.56 5.37
C PRO A 136 -25.03 -16.20 4.00
N VAL A 137 -23.90 -16.20 3.30
CA VAL A 137 -23.78 -16.81 1.98
C VAL A 137 -24.10 -18.29 2.14
N ASP A 138 -25.08 -18.80 1.39
CA ASP A 138 -25.40 -20.22 1.36
C ASP A 138 -24.24 -21.00 0.78
N LEU A 139 -23.45 -21.61 1.64
CA LEU A 139 -22.27 -22.40 1.29
C LEU A 139 -22.64 -23.75 0.65
N SER A 140 -23.91 -24.13 0.64
CA SER A 140 -24.37 -25.40 0.03
C SER A 140 -24.22 -25.41 -1.51
N GLN A 141 -24.15 -24.21 -2.12
CA GLN A 141 -23.98 -24.05 -3.56
C GLN A 141 -22.50 -23.88 -3.99
N VAL A 142 -21.58 -23.82 -3.03
CA VAL A 142 -20.15 -23.74 -3.35
C VAL A 142 -19.68 -25.13 -3.76
N ASN A 143 -19.32 -25.27 -5.02
CA ASN A 143 -18.76 -26.54 -5.53
C ASN A 143 -17.36 -26.74 -4.92
N THR A 144 -17.28 -27.58 -3.90
CA THR A 144 -16.03 -27.96 -3.24
C THR A 144 -15.37 -29.18 -3.85
N GLN A 145 -15.96 -29.74 -4.95
CA GLN A 145 -15.47 -30.98 -5.57
C GLN A 145 -14.23 -30.81 -6.44
N ASP A 146 -13.82 -29.56 -6.74
CA ASP A 146 -12.68 -29.30 -7.65
C ASP A 146 -11.30 -29.44 -7.00
N ASN A 147 -11.22 -29.82 -5.74
CA ASN A 147 -9.93 -29.87 -5.05
C ASN A 147 -9.31 -31.26 -5.01
N ASN A 148 -9.14 -31.88 -6.19
CA ASN A 148 -8.42 -33.16 -6.34
C ASN A 148 -6.93 -33.08 -6.01
N PHE A 149 -6.41 -31.85 -5.75
CA PHE A 149 -5.02 -31.63 -5.43
C PHE A 149 -4.56 -32.40 -4.19
N ILE A 150 -5.41 -32.50 -3.18
CA ILE A 150 -5.10 -33.24 -1.94
C ILE A 150 -4.94 -34.73 -2.24
N ALA A 151 -5.83 -35.31 -3.07
CA ALA A 151 -5.76 -36.71 -3.46
C ALA A 151 -4.50 -37.01 -4.26
N ILE A 152 -4.13 -36.12 -5.19
CA ILE A 152 -2.92 -36.27 -6.01
C ILE A 152 -1.67 -36.13 -5.13
N ALA A 153 -1.61 -35.16 -4.21
CA ALA A 153 -0.49 -34.97 -3.30
C ALA A 153 -0.29 -36.21 -2.40
N LEU A 154 -1.40 -36.77 -1.90
CA LEU A 154 -1.37 -37.96 -1.05
C LEU A 154 -0.89 -39.19 -1.82
N LEU A 155 -1.29 -39.34 -3.09
CA LEU A 155 -0.88 -40.44 -3.96
C LEU A 155 0.63 -40.34 -4.26
N VAL A 156 1.14 -39.16 -4.54
CA VAL A 156 2.57 -38.93 -4.78
C VAL A 156 3.41 -39.21 -3.53
N THR A 157 2.95 -38.75 -2.35
CA THR A 157 3.66 -39.04 -1.09
C THR A 157 3.71 -40.51 -0.74
N ILE A 158 2.61 -41.25 -0.92
CA ILE A 158 2.56 -42.71 -0.69
C ILE A 158 3.48 -43.44 -1.68
N SER A 159 3.45 -43.04 -2.95
CA SER A 159 4.31 -43.64 -4.00
C SER A 159 5.80 -43.44 -3.69
N THR A 160 6.20 -42.25 -3.25
CA THR A 160 7.60 -41.98 -2.90
C THR A 160 8.04 -42.76 -1.67
N LEU A 161 7.18 -42.92 -0.65
CA LEU A 161 7.49 -43.70 0.55
C LEU A 161 7.63 -45.19 0.22
N CYS A 162 6.73 -45.72 -0.62
CA CYS A 162 6.81 -47.11 -1.08
C CYS A 162 8.08 -47.38 -1.91
N GLY A 163 8.46 -46.43 -2.77
CA GLY A 163 9.70 -46.51 -3.55
C GLY A 163 10.95 -46.52 -2.66
N LEU A 164 11.01 -45.64 -1.68
CA LEU A 164 12.12 -45.59 -0.73
C LEU A 164 12.20 -46.87 0.11
N TRP A 165 11.07 -47.43 0.54
CA TRP A 165 11.02 -48.70 1.27
C TRP A 165 11.50 -49.88 0.44
N ALA A 166 11.15 -49.93 -0.85
CA ALA A 166 11.57 -50.98 -1.75
C ALA A 166 13.09 -50.93 -2.03
N ILE A 167 13.68 -49.75 -2.08
CA ILE A 167 15.13 -49.58 -2.29
C ILE A 167 15.93 -49.92 -1.01
N ALA A 168 15.32 -49.64 0.17
CA ALA A 168 15.96 -49.89 1.48
C ALA A 168 15.92 -51.35 1.93
N ARG A 169 15.17 -52.21 1.23
CA ARG A 169 15.04 -53.65 1.53
C ARG A 169 15.89 -54.49 0.60
#